data_df4617fc06842240ba83472469b886c1
#
_entry.id   df4617fc06842240ba83472469b886c1
#
_cell.length_a   1.000
_cell.length_b   1.000
_cell.length_c   1.000
_cell.angle_alpha   90.00
_cell.angle_beta   90.00
_cell.angle_gamma   90.00
#
_symmetry.space_group_name_H-M   'P 1'
#
loop_
_entity.id
_entity.type
_entity.pdbx_description
1 polymer ?
#
loop_
_entity_poly.entity_id
_entity_poly.type
_entity_poly.pdbx_seq_one_letter_code
_entity_poly.pdbx_strand_id
1 'polypeptide(L)'
;RGLVGSEMCIRDSSLTYHLLRIMHWVQNKSVAHYATNIDRQIASPPLAEFINLHIYLLMGKKDVAFNLLQCMSFGSCIVLTVAIAKKLGCNNFFGFLAGFLYATMPIAFAESITTQNDEYATLWLLFFAYIIIDLYKNPELECDWFYIERTILLSCCIGFGYLAKPSIGFGIACFAIVLLIMCFRNGTKLKALFMLLLTSGMTILMIIIPEVSRNIQTFHGLSDPGTGARQLVGTLNLSYIFINFLKNFLYNTPNLYFQTNNICESIIYWLANRLNVVLNDPAISEDGRQFEMMSPGILNHNSAVNELIFWSSIFLVILAIGVWIYCTVKRKKKELNSAEKVSIIFCITSYAGFLMICMFMRWEAFVSRYMLTYLALLCVMIPVLLNILMQEYNLKPIGYAVIGVIMFVGTSESVKMLEYHADAYQNSVQKDRIEAYFYFCGEGNAYDYSQIAKEIQEQGYHNVGLLTGMDTFEYPLWYLLNDDGYRIEHINVNNMTKIYEDQTFVPDCIFVREWEPRLGEFDYHGQHYVAEDPESEIGTYLLIKSDMKNE
;
A
#
# COMPACT_ATOMS: atom_id res chain seq x y z
N ARG A 1 -4.05 24.61 -11.82
CA ARG A 1 -4.75 23.47 -12.51
C ARG A 1 -3.79 22.32 -12.90
N GLY A 2 -2.48 22.47 -12.79
CA GLY A 2 -1.52 21.49 -13.32
C GLY A 2 -1.46 20.13 -12.59
N LEU A 3 -1.62 20.07 -11.27
CA LEU A 3 -1.61 18.82 -10.49
C LEU A 3 -3.02 18.27 -10.21
N VAL A 4 -4.05 19.11 -10.38
CA VAL A 4 -5.44 18.80 -10.06
C VAL A 4 -6.01 17.64 -10.88
N GLY A 5 -5.54 17.46 -12.12
CA GLY A 5 -6.01 16.38 -12.99
C GLY A 5 -5.49 14.99 -12.64
N SER A 6 -4.33 14.89 -11.95
CA SER A 6 -3.79 13.61 -11.52
C SER A 6 -4.46 13.06 -10.25
N GLU A 7 -5.20 13.90 -9.52
CA GLU A 7 -5.93 13.50 -8.31
C GLU A 7 -7.15 12.61 -8.58
N MET A 8 -7.48 12.39 -9.81
CA MET A 8 -8.70 11.73 -10.26
C MET A 8 -8.67 10.23 -10.22
N CYS A 9 -7.51 9.66 -9.96
CA CYS A 9 -7.41 8.27 -9.53
C CYS A 9 -7.58 8.17 -8.00
N ILE A 10 -8.44 9.01 -7.40
CA ILE A 10 -8.88 8.83 -6.03
C ILE A 10 -9.68 7.54 -6.00
N ARG A 11 -9.12 6.54 -5.31
CA ARG A 11 -9.73 5.22 -5.17
C ARG A 11 -10.60 5.20 -3.92
N ASP A 12 -11.45 4.19 -3.83
CA ASP A 12 -12.36 3.96 -2.70
C ASP A 12 -11.70 4.26 -1.35
N SER A 13 -10.50 3.75 -1.10
CA SER A 13 -9.77 3.96 0.15
C SER A 13 -9.47 5.43 0.46
N SER A 14 -9.24 6.25 -0.55
CA SER A 14 -9.01 7.69 -0.37
C SER A 14 -10.26 8.40 0.14
N LEU A 15 -11.43 8.05 -0.44
CA LEU A 15 -12.71 8.68 -0.12
C LEU A 15 -13.37 8.10 1.15
N THR A 16 -12.92 6.89 1.58
CA THR A 16 -13.49 6.21 2.75
C THR A 16 -12.70 6.46 4.03
N TYR A 17 -11.34 6.49 3.99
CA TYR A 17 -10.58 6.61 5.22
C TYR A 17 -9.33 7.50 5.18
N HIS A 18 -8.55 7.56 4.08
CA HIS A 18 -7.31 8.36 4.08
C HIS A 18 -7.58 9.86 4.24
N LEU A 19 -8.46 10.43 3.39
CA LEU A 19 -8.76 11.86 3.42
C LEU A 19 -9.67 12.20 4.60
N LEU A 20 -10.58 11.30 4.98
CA LEU A 20 -11.50 11.51 6.10
C LEU A 20 -10.76 11.75 7.41
N ARG A 21 -9.75 10.96 7.68
CA ARG A 21 -8.91 11.13 8.86
C ARG A 21 -8.37 12.55 8.97
N ILE A 22 -7.93 13.14 7.84
CA ILE A 22 -7.43 14.51 7.80
C ILE A 22 -8.55 15.51 8.13
N MET A 23 -9.76 15.31 7.58
CA MET A 23 -10.89 16.19 7.85
C MET A 23 -11.29 16.19 9.32
N HIS A 24 -11.44 15.01 9.91
CA HIS A 24 -11.71 14.88 11.36
C HIS A 24 -10.61 15.53 12.22
N TRP A 25 -9.34 15.33 11.89
CA TRP A 25 -8.24 15.98 12.63
C TRP A 25 -8.27 17.51 12.51
N VAL A 26 -8.62 18.05 11.36
CA VAL A 26 -8.75 19.49 11.15
C VAL A 26 -9.93 20.05 11.95
N GLN A 27 -11.11 19.39 11.89
CA GLN A 27 -12.29 19.78 12.66
C GLN A 27 -12.00 19.74 14.17
N ASN A 28 -11.44 18.64 14.66
CA ASN A 28 -11.17 18.40 16.08
C ASN A 28 -9.93 19.16 16.58
N LYS A 29 -9.15 19.78 15.69
CA LYS A 29 -7.86 20.44 16.00
C LYS A 29 -6.92 19.49 16.78
N SER A 30 -7.00 18.21 16.50
CA SER A 30 -6.31 17.14 17.22
C SER A 30 -6.08 15.93 16.32
N VAL A 31 -4.94 15.26 16.46
CA VAL A 31 -4.63 13.98 15.80
C VAL A 31 -4.96 12.78 16.69
N ALA A 32 -5.73 12.97 17.73
CA ALA A 32 -6.27 11.91 18.56
C ALA A 32 -7.26 11.02 17.77
N HIS A 33 -7.50 9.82 18.27
CA HIS A 33 -8.57 8.98 17.75
C HIS A 33 -9.94 9.63 18.02
N TYR A 34 -10.92 9.31 17.21
CA TYR A 34 -12.29 9.84 17.26
C TYR A 34 -13.30 8.73 16.97
N ALA A 35 -14.56 8.96 17.26
CA ALA A 35 -15.62 8.01 16.95
C ALA A 35 -15.85 7.92 15.44
N THR A 36 -15.92 6.71 14.90
CA THR A 36 -16.19 6.49 13.48
C THR A 36 -16.85 5.12 13.25
N ASN A 37 -17.79 5.05 12.31
CA ASN A 37 -18.36 3.79 11.83
C ASN A 37 -17.40 3.03 10.90
N ILE A 38 -16.39 3.71 10.35
CA ILE A 38 -15.37 3.15 9.46
C ILE A 38 -14.08 2.94 10.24
N ASP A 39 -13.92 1.78 10.85
CA ASP A 39 -12.76 1.44 11.72
C ASP A 39 -11.40 1.66 11.04
N ARG A 40 -11.31 1.47 9.71
CA ARG A 40 -10.10 1.71 8.92
C ARG A 40 -9.58 3.15 9.01
N GLN A 41 -10.45 4.14 9.31
CA GLN A 41 -10.03 5.53 9.55
C GLN A 41 -9.08 5.65 10.75
N ILE A 42 -9.20 4.77 11.73
CA ILE A 42 -8.42 4.78 12.97
C ILE A 42 -7.35 3.66 12.98
N ALA A 43 -7.72 2.47 12.50
CA ALA A 43 -6.87 1.28 12.57
C ALA A 43 -5.66 1.31 11.61
N SER A 44 -5.75 2.04 10.49
CA SER A 44 -4.66 2.15 9.53
C SER A 44 -3.51 3.00 10.06
N PRO A 45 -2.25 2.67 9.77
CA PRO A 45 -1.09 3.47 10.18
C PRO A 45 -1.15 4.90 9.62
N PRO A 46 -0.82 5.94 10.41
CA PRO A 46 -1.21 7.33 10.10
C PRO A 46 -0.12 8.19 9.44
N LEU A 47 1.07 7.67 9.11
CA LEU A 47 2.21 8.54 8.76
C LEU A 47 1.98 9.32 7.45
N ALA A 48 1.38 8.69 6.45
CA ALA A 48 1.09 9.36 5.18
C ALA A 48 0.08 10.50 5.38
N GLU A 49 -0.94 10.26 6.20
CA GLU A 49 -1.99 11.24 6.50
C GLU A 49 -1.45 12.38 7.37
N PHE A 50 -0.49 12.14 8.27
CA PHE A 50 0.18 13.25 8.99
C PHE A 50 0.89 14.20 8.03
N ILE A 51 1.57 13.69 7.02
CA ILE A 51 2.24 14.53 6.03
C ILE A 51 1.20 15.25 5.17
N ASN A 52 0.17 14.55 4.72
CA ASN A 52 -0.91 15.13 3.95
C ASN A 52 -1.70 16.18 4.74
N LEU A 53 -1.87 16.02 6.06
CA LEU A 53 -2.42 17.06 6.93
C LEU A 53 -1.60 18.36 6.88
N HIS A 54 -0.26 18.25 6.95
CA HIS A 54 0.60 19.41 6.83
C HIS A 54 0.50 20.07 5.46
N ILE A 55 0.47 19.27 4.38
CA ILE A 55 0.27 19.77 3.01
C ILE A 55 -1.08 20.51 2.91
N TYR A 56 -2.17 19.93 3.42
CA TYR A 56 -3.50 20.50 3.40
C TYR A 56 -3.54 21.86 4.12
N LEU A 57 -2.98 21.93 5.33
CA LEU A 57 -2.92 23.19 6.10
C LEU A 57 -2.06 24.26 5.41
N LEU A 58 -0.91 23.88 4.83
CA LEU A 58 -0.05 24.79 4.09
C LEU A 58 -0.70 25.32 2.81
N MET A 59 -1.58 24.52 2.17
CA MET A 59 -2.35 24.91 0.99
C MET A 59 -3.63 25.70 1.33
N GLY A 60 -3.79 26.14 2.58
CA GLY A 60 -4.95 26.91 3.03
C GLY A 60 -6.25 26.10 3.02
N LYS A 61 -6.19 24.87 3.51
CA LYS A 61 -7.29 23.89 3.57
C LYS A 61 -7.84 23.53 2.18
N LYS A 62 -6.95 23.41 1.18
CA LYS A 62 -7.31 22.93 -0.17
C LYS A 62 -6.68 21.58 -0.44
N ASP A 63 -7.43 20.69 -1.05
CA ASP A 63 -7.05 19.30 -1.34
C ASP A 63 -6.23 19.11 -2.63
N VAL A 64 -5.81 20.21 -3.24
CA VAL A 64 -5.15 20.23 -4.56
C VAL A 64 -3.80 19.54 -4.65
N ALA A 65 -3.22 19.15 -3.53
CA ALA A 65 -1.87 18.58 -3.47
C ALA A 65 -1.78 17.29 -2.62
N PHE A 66 -2.88 16.62 -2.33
CA PHE A 66 -2.88 15.40 -1.51
C PHE A 66 -2.08 14.24 -2.12
N ASN A 67 -2.00 14.14 -3.44
CA ASN A 67 -1.21 13.12 -4.12
C ASN A 67 0.29 13.48 -4.25
N LEU A 68 0.70 14.68 -3.80
CA LEU A 68 2.10 15.11 -3.90
C LEU A 68 3.06 14.17 -3.17
N LEU A 69 2.66 13.64 -2.02
CA LEU A 69 3.48 12.70 -1.24
C LEU A 69 3.80 11.45 -2.06
N GLN A 70 2.79 10.83 -2.68
CA GLN A 70 2.98 9.63 -3.48
C GLN A 70 3.82 9.91 -4.74
N CYS A 71 3.55 11.01 -5.41
CA CYS A 71 4.31 11.43 -6.60
C CYS A 71 5.80 11.67 -6.29
N MET A 72 6.11 12.37 -5.19
CA MET A 72 7.49 12.59 -4.76
C MET A 72 8.16 11.29 -4.30
N SER A 73 7.41 10.39 -3.66
CA SER A 73 7.90 9.07 -3.26
C SER A 73 8.26 8.24 -4.48
N PHE A 74 7.41 8.20 -5.51
CA PHE A 74 7.68 7.52 -6.78
C PHE A 74 8.99 8.01 -7.43
N GLY A 75 9.15 9.33 -7.59
CA GLY A 75 10.39 9.90 -8.11
C GLY A 75 11.62 9.54 -7.27
N SER A 76 11.48 9.54 -5.95
CA SER A 76 12.54 9.14 -5.02
C SER A 76 12.86 7.65 -5.11
N CYS A 77 11.87 6.78 -5.30
CA CYS A 77 12.05 5.35 -5.51
C CYS A 77 12.82 5.06 -6.81
N ILE A 78 12.56 5.78 -7.91
CA ILE A 78 13.36 5.68 -9.14
C ILE A 78 14.83 6.01 -8.85
N VAL A 79 15.11 7.11 -8.14
CA VAL A 79 16.47 7.50 -7.78
C VAL A 79 17.14 6.46 -6.88
N LEU A 80 16.42 5.92 -5.90
CA LEU A 80 16.94 4.90 -4.98
C LEU A 80 17.23 3.58 -5.69
N THR A 81 16.40 3.12 -6.62
CA THR A 81 16.67 1.89 -7.38
C THR A 81 17.96 2.03 -8.19
N VAL A 82 18.18 3.18 -8.85
CA VAL A 82 19.46 3.51 -9.51
C VAL A 82 20.62 3.49 -8.52
N ALA A 83 20.46 4.16 -7.38
CA ALA A 83 21.52 4.30 -6.38
C ALA A 83 21.90 2.95 -5.74
N ILE A 84 20.92 2.08 -5.44
CA ILE A 84 21.15 0.74 -4.92
C ILE A 84 21.91 -0.11 -5.94
N ALA A 85 21.47 -0.13 -7.20
CA ALA A 85 22.14 -0.89 -8.26
C ALA A 85 23.61 -0.44 -8.43
N LYS A 86 23.87 0.86 -8.43
CA LYS A 86 25.24 1.40 -8.48
C LYS A 86 26.05 1.04 -7.25
N LYS A 87 25.46 1.09 -6.07
CA LYS A 87 26.09 0.72 -4.80
C LYS A 87 26.47 -0.77 -4.77
N LEU A 88 25.73 -1.62 -5.48
CA LEU A 88 26.00 -3.04 -5.69
C LEU A 88 26.99 -3.32 -6.84
N GLY A 89 27.63 -2.30 -7.41
CA GLY A 89 28.68 -2.43 -8.40
C GLY A 89 28.22 -2.40 -9.86
N CYS A 90 26.97 -2.07 -10.12
CA CYS A 90 26.49 -1.85 -11.48
C CYS A 90 27.05 -0.55 -12.09
N ASN A 91 27.33 -0.58 -13.39
CA ASN A 91 27.67 0.63 -14.12
C ASN A 91 26.43 1.53 -14.36
N ASN A 92 26.61 2.68 -14.99
CA ASN A 92 25.53 3.64 -15.23
C ASN A 92 24.38 3.04 -16.06
N PHE A 93 24.66 2.17 -17.01
CA PHE A 93 23.64 1.53 -17.85
C PHE A 93 22.72 0.61 -17.04
N PHE A 94 23.29 -0.28 -16.21
CA PHE A 94 22.49 -1.16 -15.37
C PHE A 94 21.80 -0.41 -14.23
N GLY A 95 22.40 0.68 -13.73
CA GLY A 95 21.70 1.60 -12.84
C GLY A 95 20.47 2.23 -13.52
N PHE A 96 20.64 2.75 -14.72
CA PHE A 96 19.52 3.26 -15.52
C PHE A 96 18.44 2.20 -15.75
N LEU A 97 18.82 0.96 -16.05
CA LEU A 97 17.88 -0.15 -16.27
C LEU A 97 17.04 -0.42 -15.02
N ALA A 98 17.62 -0.32 -13.81
CA ALA A 98 16.88 -0.47 -12.56
C ALA A 98 15.82 0.64 -12.39
N GLY A 99 16.22 1.89 -12.60
CA GLY A 99 15.31 3.03 -12.57
C GLY A 99 14.22 2.95 -13.65
N PHE A 100 14.59 2.50 -14.87
CA PHE A 100 13.66 2.31 -15.97
C PHE A 100 12.59 1.26 -15.64
N LEU A 101 12.99 0.09 -15.11
CA LEU A 101 12.03 -0.96 -14.71
C LEU A 101 11.02 -0.44 -13.69
N TYR A 102 11.47 0.33 -12.71
CA TYR A 102 10.57 0.91 -11.72
C TYR A 102 9.68 2.00 -12.30
N ALA A 103 10.25 2.91 -13.08
CA ALA A 103 9.52 4.01 -13.69
C ALA A 103 8.45 3.56 -14.70
N THR A 104 8.67 2.41 -15.36
CA THR A 104 7.73 1.83 -16.32
C THR A 104 6.76 0.83 -15.72
N MET A 105 6.84 0.58 -14.41
CA MET A 105 5.94 -0.35 -13.72
C MET A 105 4.55 0.29 -13.53
N PRO A 106 3.49 -0.24 -14.16
CA PRO A 106 2.17 0.38 -14.16
C PRO A 106 1.59 0.61 -12.78
N ILE A 107 1.74 -0.35 -11.87
CA ILE A 107 1.23 -0.21 -10.51
C ILE A 107 1.93 0.94 -9.77
N ALA A 108 3.26 1.12 -9.95
CA ALA A 108 3.99 2.23 -9.34
C ALA A 108 3.50 3.57 -9.88
N PHE A 109 3.34 3.68 -11.20
CA PHE A 109 2.80 4.89 -11.80
C PHE A 109 1.37 5.16 -11.33
N ALA A 110 0.48 4.15 -11.34
CA ALA A 110 -0.89 4.30 -10.92
C ALA A 110 -1.02 4.69 -9.43
N GLU A 111 -0.18 4.15 -8.54
CA GLU A 111 -0.15 4.53 -7.14
C GLU A 111 0.42 5.93 -6.92
N SER A 112 1.36 6.38 -7.76
CA SER A 112 1.99 7.70 -7.63
C SER A 112 1.01 8.87 -7.76
N ILE A 113 -0.13 8.66 -8.39
CA ILE A 113 -1.18 9.67 -8.62
C ILE A 113 -2.39 9.51 -7.69
N THR A 114 -2.27 8.68 -6.64
CA THR A 114 -3.29 8.48 -5.61
C THR A 114 -2.96 9.19 -4.31
N THR A 115 -3.87 9.14 -3.34
CA THR A 115 -3.64 9.62 -1.98
C THR A 115 -3.38 8.47 -0.99
N GLN A 116 -3.04 7.30 -1.50
CA GLN A 116 -2.69 6.12 -0.72
C GLN A 116 -1.29 6.23 -0.11
N ASN A 117 -0.71 5.13 0.38
CA ASN A 117 0.58 5.13 1.06
C ASN A 117 1.60 4.12 0.48
N ASP A 118 1.29 3.49 -0.66
CA ASP A 118 2.07 2.38 -1.23
C ASP A 118 3.47 2.81 -1.71
N GLU A 119 3.55 3.91 -2.45
CA GLU A 119 4.82 4.48 -2.90
C GLU A 119 5.66 5.00 -1.72
N TYR A 120 4.99 5.61 -0.75
CA TYR A 120 5.66 6.12 0.44
C TYR A 120 6.23 4.98 1.31
N ALA A 121 5.53 3.87 1.42
CA ALA A 121 6.05 2.67 2.08
C ALA A 121 7.23 2.05 1.30
N THR A 122 7.14 2.03 -0.03
CA THR A 122 8.21 1.55 -0.92
C THR A 122 9.49 2.36 -0.74
N LEU A 123 9.36 3.69 -0.62
CA LEU A 123 10.48 4.58 -0.34
C LEU A 123 11.26 4.15 0.92
N TRP A 124 10.55 3.84 2.02
CA TRP A 124 11.19 3.44 3.27
C TRP A 124 11.90 2.08 3.15
N LEU A 125 11.30 1.10 2.43
CA LEU A 125 11.95 -0.18 2.21
C LEU A 125 13.19 -0.06 1.32
N LEU A 126 13.13 0.71 0.25
CA LEU A 126 14.29 0.95 -0.62
C LEU A 126 15.39 1.73 0.12
N PHE A 127 15.02 2.70 0.94
CA PHE A 127 16.01 3.43 1.74
C PHE A 127 16.67 2.52 2.78
N PHE A 128 15.89 1.66 3.44
CA PHE A 128 16.43 0.60 4.30
C PHE A 128 17.41 -0.29 3.52
N ALA A 129 17.01 -0.77 2.35
CA ALA A 129 17.84 -1.62 1.50
C ALA A 129 19.13 -0.92 1.05
N TYR A 130 19.08 0.38 0.77
CA TYR A 130 20.25 1.18 0.44
C TYR A 130 21.26 1.28 1.59
N ILE A 131 20.77 1.49 2.82
CA ILE A 131 21.63 1.66 4.00
C ILE A 131 22.22 0.32 4.45
N ILE A 132 21.43 -0.76 4.46
CA ILE A 132 21.91 -2.05 4.98
C ILE A 132 23.06 -2.64 4.16
N ILE A 133 23.20 -2.25 2.89
CA ILE A 133 24.34 -2.64 2.05
C ILE A 133 25.67 -2.17 2.66
N ASP A 134 25.70 -1.04 3.35
CA ASP A 134 26.91 -0.56 4.02
C ASP A 134 27.34 -1.51 5.13
N LEU A 135 26.37 -2.04 5.88
CA LEU A 135 26.64 -3.02 6.93
C LEU A 135 26.99 -4.39 6.36
N TYR A 136 26.40 -4.76 5.22
CA TYR A 136 26.77 -6.01 4.52
C TYR A 136 28.22 -5.97 4.00
N LYS A 137 28.71 -4.79 3.61
CA LYS A 137 30.11 -4.61 3.18
C LYS A 137 31.10 -4.65 4.34
N ASN A 138 30.65 -4.26 5.53
CA ASN A 138 31.47 -4.14 6.74
C ASN A 138 30.78 -4.82 7.93
N PRO A 139 30.69 -6.16 7.94
CA PRO A 139 29.91 -6.90 8.94
C PRO A 139 30.60 -7.05 10.30
N GLU A 140 31.83 -6.54 10.46
CA GLU A 140 32.58 -6.65 11.71
C GLU A 140 32.07 -5.72 12.83
N LEU A 141 31.15 -4.85 12.54
CA LEU A 141 30.49 -3.92 13.44
C LEU A 141 31.40 -3.42 14.58
N GLU A 142 32.01 -2.28 14.41
CA GLU A 142 32.73 -1.57 15.48
C GLU A 142 31.79 -0.59 16.19
N CYS A 143 32.10 -0.23 17.46
CA CYS A 143 31.31 0.76 18.18
C CYS A 143 31.80 2.18 17.83
N ASP A 144 31.77 2.54 16.57
CA ASP A 144 32.10 3.87 16.07
C ASP A 144 30.89 4.64 15.57
N TRP A 145 31.08 5.91 15.23
CA TRP A 145 30.00 6.79 14.79
C TRP A 145 29.35 6.32 13.48
N PHE A 146 30.11 5.71 12.57
CA PHE A 146 29.58 5.20 11.31
C PHE A 146 28.48 4.16 11.52
N TYR A 147 28.69 3.18 12.41
CA TYR A 147 27.72 2.14 12.70
C TYR A 147 26.51 2.67 13.48
N ILE A 148 26.76 3.60 14.44
CA ILE A 148 25.67 4.22 15.19
C ILE A 148 24.74 4.99 14.25
N GLU A 149 25.29 5.82 13.35
CA GLU A 149 24.52 6.56 12.36
C GLU A 149 23.70 5.63 11.47
N ARG A 150 24.32 4.59 10.88
CA ARG A 150 23.62 3.61 10.02
C ARG A 150 22.52 2.87 10.77
N THR A 151 22.77 2.53 12.03
CA THR A 151 21.78 1.88 12.89
C THR A 151 20.57 2.80 13.15
N ILE A 152 20.79 4.07 13.47
CA ILE A 152 19.72 5.05 13.65
C ILE A 152 18.91 5.18 12.36
N LEU A 153 19.57 5.36 11.21
CA LEU A 153 18.90 5.51 9.93
C LEU A 153 18.07 4.26 9.55
N LEU A 154 18.61 3.05 9.75
CA LEU A 154 17.86 1.80 9.56
C LEU A 154 16.64 1.73 10.47
N SER A 155 16.82 2.13 11.74
CA SER A 155 15.73 2.13 12.71
C SER A 155 14.65 3.15 12.39
N CYS A 156 15.03 4.31 11.85
CA CYS A 156 14.09 5.27 11.30
C CYS A 156 13.30 4.67 10.12
N CYS A 157 13.97 3.95 9.21
CA CYS A 157 13.28 3.27 8.12
C CYS A 157 12.29 2.20 8.61
N ILE A 158 12.64 1.48 9.69
CA ILE A 158 11.74 0.49 10.31
C ILE A 158 10.53 1.21 10.94
N GLY A 159 10.77 2.22 11.79
CA GLY A 159 9.71 2.91 12.52
C GLY A 159 8.76 3.68 11.60
N PHE A 160 9.28 4.52 10.72
CA PHE A 160 8.46 5.26 9.77
C PHE A 160 7.82 4.35 8.71
N GLY A 161 8.55 3.34 8.26
CA GLY A 161 7.99 2.35 7.34
C GLY A 161 6.83 1.57 7.94
N TYR A 162 6.92 1.18 9.23
CA TYR A 162 5.81 0.56 9.96
C TYR A 162 4.60 1.51 10.06
N LEU A 163 4.83 2.78 10.38
CA LEU A 163 3.77 3.80 10.43
C LEU A 163 3.25 4.21 9.05
N ALA A 164 3.95 3.91 7.96
CA ALA A 164 3.44 4.05 6.60
C ALA A 164 2.63 2.82 6.18
N LYS A 165 3.23 1.61 6.25
CA LYS A 165 2.57 0.35 5.86
C LYS A 165 3.30 -0.86 6.47
N PRO A 166 2.71 -1.56 7.45
CA PRO A 166 3.38 -2.67 8.15
C PRO A 166 3.85 -3.82 7.26
N SER A 167 3.25 -4.01 6.09
CA SER A 167 3.60 -5.09 5.16
C SER A 167 5.05 -5.06 4.68
N ILE A 168 5.77 -3.92 4.74
CA ILE A 168 7.20 -3.85 4.45
C ILE A 168 8.05 -4.67 5.43
N GLY A 169 7.49 -5.02 6.58
CA GLY A 169 8.16 -5.78 7.64
C GLY A 169 8.72 -7.12 7.17
N PHE A 170 8.09 -7.80 6.21
CA PHE A 170 8.62 -9.05 5.65
C PHE A 170 9.98 -8.86 4.98
N GLY A 171 10.13 -7.80 4.17
CA GLY A 171 11.41 -7.47 3.54
C GLY A 171 12.46 -7.07 4.56
N ILE A 172 12.12 -6.16 5.47
CA ILE A 172 13.00 -5.72 6.55
C ILE A 172 13.50 -6.92 7.38
N ALA A 173 12.61 -7.85 7.73
CA ALA A 173 12.98 -9.04 8.49
C ALA A 173 13.99 -9.92 7.74
N CYS A 174 13.79 -10.16 6.44
CA CYS A 174 14.74 -10.92 5.63
C CYS A 174 16.13 -10.27 5.61
N PHE A 175 16.21 -8.96 5.39
CA PHE A 175 17.48 -8.23 5.40
C PHE A 175 18.14 -8.23 6.78
N ALA A 176 17.37 -8.03 7.86
CA ALA A 176 17.88 -8.02 9.23
C ALA A 176 18.40 -9.40 9.66
N ILE A 177 17.69 -10.48 9.35
CA ILE A 177 18.13 -11.86 9.64
C ILE A 177 19.47 -12.15 8.95
N VAL A 178 19.62 -11.77 7.69
CA VAL A 178 20.88 -11.97 6.95
C VAL A 178 22.00 -11.15 7.57
N LEU A 179 21.76 -9.90 7.98
CA LEU A 179 22.75 -9.10 8.69
C LEU A 179 23.20 -9.79 9.99
N LEU A 180 22.26 -10.28 10.79
CA LEU A 180 22.57 -11.00 12.03
C LEU A 180 23.43 -12.25 11.77
N ILE A 181 23.08 -13.06 10.74
CA ILE A 181 23.88 -14.22 10.35
C ILE A 181 25.30 -13.79 9.95
N MET A 182 25.45 -12.72 9.19
CA MET A 182 26.77 -12.20 8.81
C MET A 182 27.58 -11.74 10.02
N CYS A 183 26.95 -11.02 10.96
CA CYS A 183 27.60 -10.60 12.20
C CYS A 183 28.10 -11.78 13.02
N PHE A 184 27.30 -12.84 13.19
CA PHE A 184 27.71 -14.03 13.93
C PHE A 184 28.85 -14.77 13.21
N ARG A 185 28.80 -14.89 11.88
CA ARG A 185 29.87 -15.56 11.11
C ARG A 185 31.20 -14.82 11.13
N ASN A 186 31.18 -13.51 11.22
CA ASN A 186 32.37 -12.68 11.25
C ASN A 186 32.89 -12.40 12.69
N GLY A 187 32.28 -13.04 13.69
CA GLY A 187 32.73 -12.92 15.09
C GLY A 187 32.51 -11.53 15.69
N THR A 188 31.47 -10.81 15.26
CA THR A 188 31.08 -9.51 15.81
C THR A 188 31.02 -9.56 17.33
N LYS A 189 31.68 -8.61 18.00
CA LYS A 189 31.70 -8.55 19.45
C LYS A 189 30.29 -8.40 20.02
N LEU A 190 29.95 -9.20 21.02
CA LEU A 190 28.63 -9.19 21.67
C LEU A 190 28.23 -7.78 22.13
N LYS A 191 29.19 -6.96 22.58
CA LYS A 191 28.95 -5.56 22.94
C LYS A 191 28.45 -4.73 21.76
N ALA A 192 29.04 -4.89 20.57
CA ALA A 192 28.61 -4.16 19.37
C ALA A 192 27.21 -4.56 18.94
N LEU A 193 26.92 -5.87 18.95
CA LEU A 193 25.56 -6.39 18.66
C LEU A 193 24.52 -5.87 19.67
N PHE A 194 24.87 -5.86 20.97
CA PHE A 194 23.99 -5.30 21.99
C PHE A 194 23.72 -3.82 21.78
N MET A 195 24.76 -3.02 21.47
CA MET A 195 24.60 -1.59 21.18
C MET A 195 23.75 -1.34 19.94
N LEU A 196 23.90 -2.14 18.88
CA LEU A 196 23.07 -2.07 17.68
C LEU A 196 21.60 -2.34 18.03
N LEU A 197 21.31 -3.41 18.76
CA LEU A 197 19.95 -3.78 19.14
C LEU A 197 19.32 -2.74 20.09
N LEU A 198 20.08 -2.23 21.05
CA LEU A 198 19.62 -1.20 21.99
C LEU A 198 19.30 0.10 21.26
N THR A 199 20.23 0.59 20.42
CA THR A 199 20.02 1.82 19.64
C THR A 199 18.83 1.68 18.69
N SER A 200 18.72 0.54 18.02
CA SER A 200 17.56 0.25 17.15
C SER A 200 16.26 0.25 17.92
N GLY A 201 16.20 -0.50 19.03
CA GLY A 201 15.00 -0.59 19.85
C GLY A 201 14.55 0.78 20.38
N MET A 202 15.49 1.57 20.92
CA MET A 202 15.19 2.92 21.41
C MET A 202 14.66 3.83 20.30
N THR A 203 15.33 3.86 19.14
CA THR A 203 14.92 4.72 18.01
C THR A 203 13.54 4.32 17.48
N ILE A 204 13.29 3.02 17.28
CA ILE A 204 11.99 2.53 16.81
C ILE A 204 10.89 2.88 17.81
N LEU A 205 11.13 2.61 19.11
CA LEU A 205 10.16 2.93 20.16
C LEU A 205 9.82 4.42 20.20
N MET A 206 10.80 5.30 20.09
CA MET A 206 10.56 6.75 20.06
C MET A 206 9.62 7.15 18.91
N ILE A 207 9.72 6.49 17.76
CA ILE A 207 8.90 6.78 16.59
C ILE A 207 7.49 6.21 16.73
N ILE A 208 7.34 4.97 17.23
CA ILE A 208 6.05 4.27 17.23
C ILE A 208 5.21 4.50 18.50
N ILE A 209 5.83 4.90 19.63
CA ILE A 209 5.13 5.07 20.93
C ILE A 209 3.89 5.96 20.82
N PRO A 210 3.88 7.11 20.11
CA PRO A 210 2.68 7.94 20.04
C PRO A 210 1.48 7.19 19.44
N GLU A 211 1.72 6.39 18.40
CA GLU A 211 0.67 5.59 17.76
C GLU A 211 0.25 4.40 18.62
N VAL A 212 1.22 3.67 19.14
CA VAL A 212 0.95 2.55 20.07
C VAL A 212 0.17 3.02 21.29
N SER A 213 0.47 4.20 21.83
CA SER A 213 -0.27 4.76 22.96
C SER A 213 -1.74 5.03 22.61
N ARG A 214 -2.03 5.60 21.43
CA ARG A 214 -3.41 5.78 20.94
C ARG A 214 -4.12 4.43 20.76
N ASN A 215 -3.43 3.47 20.14
CA ASN A 215 -3.99 2.14 19.91
C ASN A 215 -4.32 1.40 21.22
N ILE A 216 -3.44 1.50 22.24
CA ILE A 216 -3.71 0.91 23.57
C ILE A 216 -4.96 1.53 24.21
N GLN A 217 -5.15 2.85 24.06
CA GLN A 217 -6.34 3.53 24.60
C GLN A 217 -7.62 3.10 23.89
N THR A 218 -7.58 2.90 22.56
CA THR A 218 -8.76 2.58 21.75
C THR A 218 -9.03 1.08 21.70
N PHE A 219 -7.99 0.28 21.40
CA PHE A 219 -8.12 -1.14 21.06
C PHE A 219 -7.64 -2.07 22.18
N HIS A 220 -7.14 -1.52 23.28
CA HIS A 220 -6.51 -2.29 24.38
C HIS A 220 -5.37 -3.20 23.91
N GLY A 221 -4.72 -2.85 22.78
CA GLY A 221 -3.66 -3.60 22.10
C GLY A 221 -2.71 -2.68 21.33
N LEU A 222 -1.66 -3.28 20.73
CA LEU A 222 -0.67 -2.55 19.94
C LEU A 222 -1.23 -2.05 18.60
N SER A 223 -2.28 -2.70 18.11
CA SER A 223 -3.00 -2.36 16.87
C SER A 223 -4.45 -2.83 17.00
N ASP A 224 -5.30 -2.41 16.06
CA ASP A 224 -6.65 -2.95 15.95
C ASP A 224 -6.62 -4.46 15.68
N PRO A 225 -7.31 -5.28 16.48
CA PRO A 225 -7.34 -6.73 16.29
C PRO A 225 -8.06 -7.16 15.01
N GLY A 226 -8.96 -6.33 14.48
CA GLY A 226 -9.72 -6.61 13.26
C GLY A 226 -8.89 -6.42 11.99
N THR A 227 -8.30 -5.26 11.81
CA THR A 227 -7.63 -4.87 10.55
C THR A 227 -6.35 -5.68 10.31
N GLY A 228 -5.49 -5.85 11.33
CA GLY A 228 -4.28 -6.64 11.19
C GLY A 228 -4.55 -8.13 10.94
N ALA A 229 -5.56 -8.69 11.59
CA ALA A 229 -5.97 -10.08 11.39
C ALA A 229 -6.59 -10.34 10.01
N ARG A 230 -7.19 -9.32 9.39
CA ARG A 230 -7.76 -9.45 8.03
C ARG A 230 -6.69 -9.53 6.95
N GLN A 231 -5.52 -8.94 7.14
CA GLN A 231 -4.48 -8.87 6.11
C GLN A 231 -3.54 -10.09 6.11
N LEU A 232 -3.34 -10.74 7.25
CA LEU A 232 -2.45 -11.88 7.37
C LEU A 232 -3.21 -13.21 7.30
N VAL A 233 -2.52 -14.27 6.87
CA VAL A 233 -3.10 -15.63 6.91
C VAL A 233 -3.55 -15.98 8.32
N GLY A 234 -4.79 -16.45 8.46
CA GLY A 234 -5.41 -16.79 9.75
C GLY A 234 -5.05 -18.17 10.29
N THR A 235 -4.06 -18.87 9.68
CA THR A 235 -3.70 -20.24 10.05
C THR A 235 -2.21 -20.51 9.84
N LEU A 236 -1.64 -21.38 10.67
CA LEU A 236 -0.28 -21.91 10.51
C LEU A 236 -0.26 -23.28 9.82
N ASN A 237 -1.38 -23.76 9.30
CA ASN A 237 -1.43 -24.99 8.53
C ASN A 237 -0.61 -24.86 7.23
N LEU A 238 0.40 -25.68 7.06
CA LEU A 238 1.33 -25.60 5.91
C LEU A 238 0.64 -25.77 4.56
N SER A 239 -0.41 -26.60 4.48
CA SER A 239 -1.18 -26.76 3.23
C SER A 239 -1.90 -25.48 2.84
N TYR A 240 -2.52 -24.78 3.81
CA TYR A 240 -3.18 -23.50 3.60
C TYR A 240 -2.18 -22.40 3.22
N ILE A 241 -1.04 -22.31 3.94
CA ILE A 241 0.03 -21.37 3.61
C ILE A 241 0.57 -21.63 2.20
N PHE A 242 0.74 -22.90 1.80
CA PHE A 242 1.21 -23.25 0.47
C PHE A 242 0.20 -22.87 -0.63
N ILE A 243 -1.08 -23.11 -0.43
CA ILE A 243 -2.11 -22.68 -1.39
C ILE A 243 -2.19 -21.14 -1.44
N ASN A 244 -2.14 -20.45 -0.30
CA ASN A 244 -2.07 -18.98 -0.27
C ASN A 244 -0.83 -18.44 -0.99
N PHE A 245 0.33 -19.06 -0.79
CA PHE A 245 1.53 -18.75 -1.53
C PHE A 245 1.33 -18.89 -3.05
N LEU A 246 0.75 -19.98 -3.51
CA LEU A 246 0.48 -20.19 -4.94
C LEU A 246 -0.50 -19.14 -5.50
N LYS A 247 -1.58 -18.82 -4.77
CA LYS A 247 -2.52 -17.77 -5.15
C LYS A 247 -1.77 -16.45 -5.38
N ASN A 248 -1.03 -15.97 -4.38
CA ASN A 248 -0.33 -14.71 -4.43
C ASN A 248 0.83 -14.69 -5.44
N PHE A 249 1.59 -15.78 -5.52
CA PHE A 249 2.73 -15.89 -6.44
C PHE A 249 2.26 -15.92 -7.90
N LEU A 250 1.29 -16.77 -8.22
CA LEU A 250 0.77 -16.89 -9.58
C LEU A 250 -0.13 -15.71 -9.97
N TYR A 251 -0.67 -14.97 -9.02
CA TYR A 251 -1.41 -13.74 -9.27
C TYR A 251 -0.56 -12.65 -9.98
N ASN A 252 0.75 -12.76 -9.90
CA ASN A 252 1.68 -11.91 -10.65
C ASN A 252 2.00 -12.43 -12.07
N THR A 253 1.27 -13.45 -12.55
CA THR A 253 1.44 -14.04 -13.88
C THR A 253 0.25 -13.79 -14.81
N PRO A 254 -0.33 -12.59 -14.89
CA PRO A 254 -1.46 -12.36 -15.77
C PRO A 254 -1.06 -12.51 -17.24
N ASN A 255 -2.03 -12.72 -18.08
CA ASN A 255 -1.86 -13.17 -19.44
C ASN A 255 -1.13 -12.20 -20.37
N LEU A 256 0.04 -12.57 -20.82
CA LEU A 256 0.48 -12.17 -22.16
C LEU A 256 -0.37 -12.87 -23.26
N TYR A 257 -0.96 -14.04 -22.99
CA TYR A 257 -1.81 -14.82 -23.91
C TYR A 257 -2.90 -15.65 -23.22
N PHE A 258 -4.09 -15.47 -23.64
CA PHE A 258 -5.43 -16.07 -23.58
C PHE A 258 -5.76 -17.25 -22.62
N GLN A 259 -4.83 -18.01 -22.09
CA GLN A 259 -5.20 -19.19 -21.28
C GLN A 259 -4.33 -19.41 -20.05
N THR A 260 -3.31 -18.57 -19.81
CA THR A 260 -2.39 -18.78 -18.67
C THR A 260 -3.14 -18.65 -17.35
N ASN A 261 -4.10 -17.75 -17.25
CA ASN A 261 -4.93 -17.59 -16.05
C ASN A 261 -5.75 -18.85 -15.78
N ASN A 262 -6.46 -19.36 -16.78
CA ASN A 262 -7.26 -20.59 -16.64
C ASN A 262 -6.39 -21.79 -16.25
N ILE A 263 -5.16 -21.87 -16.78
CA ILE A 263 -4.22 -22.93 -16.42
C ILE A 263 -3.76 -22.73 -14.96
N CYS A 264 -3.38 -21.52 -14.56
CA CYS A 264 -2.96 -21.23 -13.19
C CYS A 264 -4.09 -21.51 -12.20
N GLU A 265 -5.30 -21.04 -12.49
CA GLU A 265 -6.48 -21.35 -11.67
C GLU A 265 -6.72 -22.85 -11.55
N SER A 266 -6.72 -23.55 -12.67
CA SER A 266 -6.90 -25.02 -12.69
C SER A 266 -5.85 -25.74 -11.85
N ILE A 267 -4.59 -25.31 -11.91
CA ILE A 267 -3.51 -25.88 -11.09
C ILE A 267 -3.77 -25.62 -9.60
N ILE A 268 -4.14 -24.39 -9.24
CA ILE A 268 -4.40 -24.02 -7.85
C ILE A 268 -5.61 -24.81 -7.32
N TYR A 269 -6.73 -24.87 -8.07
CA TYR A 269 -7.90 -25.66 -7.69
C TYR A 269 -7.57 -27.16 -7.53
N TRP A 270 -6.81 -27.72 -8.46
CA TRP A 270 -6.40 -29.12 -8.39
C TRP A 270 -5.54 -29.42 -7.16
N LEU A 271 -4.54 -28.54 -6.86
CA LEU A 271 -3.69 -28.68 -5.69
C LEU A 271 -4.47 -28.48 -4.38
N ALA A 272 -5.37 -27.48 -4.31
CA ALA A 272 -6.21 -27.25 -3.15
C ALA A 272 -7.05 -28.49 -2.82
N ASN A 273 -7.69 -29.10 -3.83
CA ASN A 273 -8.44 -30.35 -3.67
C ASN A 273 -7.55 -31.51 -3.20
N ARG A 274 -6.33 -31.64 -3.73
CA ARG A 274 -5.38 -32.70 -3.31
C ARG A 274 -4.89 -32.55 -1.87
N LEU A 275 -4.79 -31.30 -1.40
CA LEU A 275 -4.32 -30.97 -0.04
C LEU A 275 -5.48 -30.79 0.95
N ASN A 276 -6.72 -31.03 0.53
CA ASN A 276 -7.94 -30.80 1.32
C ASN A 276 -8.01 -29.37 1.90
N VAL A 277 -7.66 -28.38 1.08
CA VAL A 277 -7.75 -26.95 1.41
C VAL A 277 -8.99 -26.36 0.77
N VAL A 278 -9.80 -25.66 1.55
CA VAL A 278 -10.91 -24.84 1.04
C VAL A 278 -10.32 -23.58 0.43
N LEU A 279 -10.43 -23.41 -0.89
CA LEU A 279 -9.72 -22.35 -1.62
C LEU A 279 -10.11 -20.95 -1.18
N ASN A 280 -11.39 -20.75 -0.87
CA ASN A 280 -11.95 -19.45 -0.47
C ASN A 280 -12.17 -19.37 1.05
N ASP A 281 -11.41 -20.16 1.82
CA ASP A 281 -11.44 -20.09 3.28
C ASP A 281 -11.03 -18.69 3.76
N PRO A 282 -11.80 -18.06 4.69
CA PRO A 282 -11.43 -16.76 5.26
C PRO A 282 -10.03 -16.69 5.87
N ALA A 283 -9.41 -17.81 6.18
CA ALA A 283 -8.01 -17.85 6.65
C ALA A 283 -6.98 -17.48 5.56
N ILE A 284 -7.33 -17.64 4.26
CA ILE A 284 -6.43 -17.41 3.12
C ILE A 284 -7.05 -16.58 1.98
N SER A 285 -8.29 -16.15 2.14
CA SER A 285 -9.00 -15.23 1.24
C SER A 285 -9.68 -14.16 2.09
N GLU A 286 -9.58 -12.91 1.69
CA GLU A 286 -10.26 -11.82 2.38
C GLU A 286 -11.77 -12.04 2.35
N ASP A 287 -12.39 -12.03 3.54
CA ASP A 287 -13.84 -12.23 3.75
C ASP A 287 -14.45 -13.43 3.00
N GLY A 288 -13.65 -14.47 2.69
CA GLY A 288 -14.10 -15.63 1.94
C GLY A 288 -14.35 -15.36 0.45
N ARG A 289 -13.85 -14.23 -0.08
CA ARG A 289 -13.98 -13.84 -1.49
C ARG A 289 -13.50 -14.95 -2.41
N GLN A 290 -14.25 -15.18 -3.48
CA GLN A 290 -13.89 -16.17 -4.50
C GLN A 290 -12.56 -15.80 -5.14
N PHE A 291 -11.65 -16.77 -5.19
CA PHE A 291 -10.37 -16.60 -5.87
C PHE A 291 -10.58 -16.62 -7.38
N GLU A 292 -10.12 -15.57 -8.03
CA GLU A 292 -10.07 -15.43 -9.47
C GLU A 292 -8.73 -14.84 -9.87
N MET A 293 -8.12 -15.37 -10.93
CA MET A 293 -6.96 -14.73 -11.54
C MET A 293 -7.41 -13.45 -12.26
N MET A 294 -6.58 -12.42 -12.20
CA MET A 294 -6.93 -11.14 -12.80
C MET A 294 -7.21 -11.25 -14.29
N SER A 295 -8.23 -10.54 -14.74
CA SER A 295 -8.41 -10.26 -16.16
C SER A 295 -7.25 -9.41 -16.68
N PRO A 296 -6.66 -9.75 -17.82
CA PRO A 296 -5.64 -8.92 -18.44
C PRO A 296 -6.27 -7.57 -18.84
N GLY A 297 -5.68 -6.50 -18.38
CA GLY A 297 -6.15 -5.16 -18.72
C GLY A 297 -5.23 -4.09 -18.16
N ILE A 298 -4.99 -3.07 -18.98
CA ILE A 298 -4.17 -1.89 -18.62
C ILE A 298 -4.77 -1.13 -17.42
N LEU A 299 -6.09 -1.27 -17.22
CA LEU A 299 -6.88 -0.61 -16.20
C LEU A 299 -6.79 -1.26 -14.82
N ASN A 300 -6.39 -2.51 -14.78
CA ASN A 300 -6.16 -3.19 -13.53
C ASN A 300 -4.76 -2.84 -13.05
N HIS A 301 -4.65 -2.34 -11.83
CA HIS A 301 -3.40 -1.98 -11.15
C HIS A 301 -2.35 -3.10 -11.12
N ASN A 302 -2.68 -4.22 -11.69
CA ASN A 302 -1.96 -5.47 -11.72
C ASN A 302 -1.51 -5.84 -13.15
N SER A 303 -1.43 -4.88 -14.07
CA SER A 303 -1.15 -5.16 -15.47
C SER A 303 0.31 -5.53 -15.75
N ALA A 304 0.45 -6.06 -16.89
CA ALA A 304 1.54 -6.63 -17.70
C ALA A 304 3.02 -6.35 -17.35
N VAL A 305 3.38 -5.26 -16.69
CA VAL A 305 4.78 -5.01 -16.33
C VAL A 305 5.18 -5.70 -15.04
N ASN A 306 4.24 -5.94 -14.15
CA ASN A 306 4.48 -6.84 -13.05
C ASN A 306 4.88 -8.22 -13.57
N GLU A 307 4.27 -8.67 -14.69
CA GLU A 307 4.63 -9.89 -15.40
C GLU A 307 6.08 -9.85 -15.90
N LEU A 308 6.48 -8.77 -16.54
CA LEU A 308 7.83 -8.65 -17.07
C LEU A 308 8.87 -8.75 -15.95
N ILE A 309 8.66 -8.02 -14.85
CA ILE A 309 9.52 -8.06 -13.68
C ILE A 309 9.49 -9.46 -13.06
N PHE A 310 8.31 -10.04 -12.91
CA PHE A 310 8.13 -11.37 -12.34
C PHE A 310 8.83 -12.43 -13.18
N TRP A 311 8.52 -12.54 -14.48
CA TRP A 311 9.11 -13.54 -15.36
C TRP A 311 10.61 -13.36 -15.59
N SER A 312 11.07 -12.10 -15.72
CA SER A 312 12.50 -11.80 -15.84
C SER A 312 13.24 -12.20 -14.57
N SER A 313 12.66 -11.96 -13.39
CA SER A 313 13.28 -12.36 -12.13
C SER A 313 13.41 -13.88 -12.00
N ILE A 314 12.35 -14.63 -12.31
CA ILE A 314 12.36 -16.11 -12.30
C ILE A 314 13.38 -16.64 -13.30
N PHE A 315 13.35 -16.16 -14.53
CA PHE A 315 14.28 -16.59 -15.58
C PHE A 315 15.74 -16.39 -15.15
N LEU A 316 16.06 -15.22 -14.61
CA LEU A 316 17.43 -14.91 -14.17
C LEU A 316 17.85 -15.71 -12.94
N VAL A 317 16.96 -16.00 -12.02
CA VAL A 317 17.24 -16.87 -10.87
C VAL A 317 17.53 -18.31 -11.35
N ILE A 318 16.69 -18.85 -12.23
CA ILE A 318 16.91 -20.20 -12.82
C ILE A 318 18.24 -20.24 -13.58
N LEU A 319 18.51 -19.21 -14.39
CA LEU A 319 19.77 -19.12 -15.15
C LEU A 319 20.99 -19.03 -14.21
N ALA A 320 20.91 -18.23 -13.15
CA ALA A 320 21.99 -18.10 -12.16
C ALA A 320 22.25 -19.43 -11.44
N ILE A 321 21.19 -20.16 -11.04
CA ILE A 321 21.30 -21.50 -10.45
C ILE A 321 21.92 -22.49 -11.46
N GLY A 322 21.47 -22.50 -12.71
CA GLY A 322 22.00 -23.33 -13.77
C GLY A 322 23.51 -23.10 -14.01
N VAL A 323 23.91 -21.83 -14.07
CA VAL A 323 25.34 -21.44 -14.20
C VAL A 323 26.13 -21.88 -12.98
N TRP A 324 25.61 -21.73 -11.77
CA TRP A 324 26.26 -22.17 -10.54
C TRP A 324 26.47 -23.69 -10.51
N ILE A 325 25.44 -24.48 -10.88
CA ILE A 325 25.51 -25.94 -10.97
C ILE A 325 26.55 -26.33 -12.02
N TYR A 326 26.52 -25.74 -13.22
CA TYR A 326 27.47 -26.00 -14.28
C TYR A 326 28.92 -25.76 -13.83
N CYS A 327 29.20 -24.61 -13.21
CA CYS A 327 30.52 -24.28 -12.71
C CYS A 327 30.98 -25.24 -11.60
N THR A 328 30.07 -25.71 -10.75
CA THR A 328 30.36 -26.67 -9.68
C THR A 328 30.70 -28.03 -10.26
N VAL A 329 29.89 -28.53 -11.20
CA VAL A 329 30.11 -29.84 -11.85
C VAL A 329 31.41 -29.86 -12.66
N LYS A 330 31.70 -28.78 -13.39
CA LYS A 330 32.93 -28.66 -14.19
C LYS A 330 34.18 -28.31 -13.37
N ARG A 331 34.04 -28.17 -12.03
CA ARG A 331 35.09 -27.72 -11.10
C ARG A 331 35.73 -26.37 -11.51
N LYS A 332 35.03 -25.58 -12.28
CA LYS A 332 35.40 -24.19 -12.64
C LYS A 332 34.92 -23.20 -11.57
N LYS A 333 35.37 -23.44 -10.32
CA LYS A 333 35.03 -22.51 -9.25
C LYS A 333 35.70 -21.16 -9.54
N LYS A 334 34.86 -20.13 -9.76
CA LYS A 334 35.30 -18.74 -9.73
C LYS A 334 35.18 -18.25 -8.30
N GLU A 335 36.21 -17.67 -7.75
CA GLU A 335 36.12 -16.96 -6.47
C GLU A 335 35.46 -15.62 -6.70
N LEU A 336 34.26 -15.46 -6.13
CA LEU A 336 33.55 -14.19 -6.12
C LEU A 336 34.28 -13.22 -5.20
N ASN A 337 34.44 -11.99 -5.66
CA ASN A 337 34.97 -10.91 -4.83
C ASN A 337 33.93 -10.50 -3.76
N SER A 338 34.36 -9.67 -2.79
CA SER A 338 33.49 -9.26 -1.68
C SER A 338 32.23 -8.49 -2.15
N ALA A 339 32.36 -7.64 -3.16
CA ALA A 339 31.25 -6.86 -3.71
C ALA A 339 30.22 -7.76 -4.41
N GLU A 340 30.67 -8.76 -5.18
CA GLU A 340 29.80 -9.74 -5.83
C GLU A 340 29.03 -10.60 -4.81
N LYS A 341 29.70 -10.99 -3.72
CA LYS A 341 29.03 -11.71 -2.62
C LYS A 341 27.92 -10.89 -2.00
N VAL A 342 28.17 -9.61 -1.72
CA VAL A 342 27.15 -8.69 -1.19
C VAL A 342 25.99 -8.54 -2.17
N SER A 343 26.29 -8.43 -3.47
CA SER A 343 25.26 -8.30 -4.51
C SER A 343 24.39 -9.56 -4.62
N ILE A 344 24.98 -10.74 -4.54
CA ILE A 344 24.23 -12.00 -4.52
C ILE A 344 23.38 -12.15 -3.25
N ILE A 345 23.95 -11.80 -2.09
CA ILE A 345 23.21 -11.79 -0.83
C ILE A 345 22.00 -10.84 -0.93
N PHE A 346 22.19 -9.64 -1.47
CA PHE A 346 21.11 -8.71 -1.71
C PHE A 346 20.00 -9.31 -2.60
N CYS A 347 20.36 -9.94 -3.71
CA CYS A 347 19.39 -10.57 -4.61
C CYS A 347 18.61 -11.69 -3.93
N ILE A 348 19.30 -12.57 -3.18
CA ILE A 348 18.65 -13.65 -2.43
C ILE A 348 17.68 -13.08 -1.38
N THR A 349 18.10 -12.06 -0.65
CA THR A 349 17.30 -11.44 0.41
C THR A 349 16.07 -10.72 -0.17
N SER A 350 16.23 -10.01 -1.28
CA SER A 350 15.12 -9.34 -1.98
C SER A 350 14.07 -10.33 -2.46
N TYR A 351 14.52 -11.44 -3.05
CA TYR A 351 13.61 -12.49 -3.52
C TYR A 351 12.94 -13.23 -2.35
N ALA A 352 13.66 -13.47 -1.26
CA ALA A 352 13.09 -14.05 -0.04
C ALA A 352 11.98 -13.17 0.54
N GLY A 353 12.16 -11.84 0.57
CA GLY A 353 11.12 -10.90 0.98
C GLY A 353 9.86 -11.02 0.13
N PHE A 354 10.02 -11.11 -1.20
CA PHE A 354 8.90 -11.32 -2.11
C PHE A 354 8.18 -12.67 -1.87
N LEU A 355 8.91 -13.75 -1.63
CA LEU A 355 8.31 -15.05 -1.31
C LEU A 355 7.57 -15.01 0.04
N MET A 356 8.13 -14.31 1.03
CA MET A 356 7.52 -14.17 2.36
C MET A 356 6.17 -13.44 2.29
N ILE A 357 6.05 -12.34 1.54
CA ILE A 357 4.75 -11.67 1.40
C ILE A 357 3.74 -12.58 0.68
N CYS A 358 4.14 -13.31 -0.35
CA CYS A 358 3.27 -14.28 -1.02
C CYS A 358 2.78 -15.39 -0.07
N MET A 359 3.57 -15.79 0.91
CA MET A 359 3.21 -16.83 1.88
C MET A 359 2.24 -16.32 2.94
N PHE A 360 2.48 -15.15 3.50
CA PHE A 360 1.87 -14.70 4.74
C PHE A 360 0.84 -13.59 4.59
N MET A 361 0.80 -12.93 3.43
CA MET A 361 -0.29 -12.01 3.10
C MET A 361 -1.49 -12.81 2.61
N ARG A 362 -2.67 -12.60 3.19
CA ARG A 362 -3.91 -13.21 2.72
C ARG A 362 -4.22 -12.71 1.30
N TRP A 363 -4.69 -13.59 0.44
CA TRP A 363 -5.07 -13.18 -0.90
C TRP A 363 -6.32 -12.30 -0.87
N GLU A 364 -6.26 -11.22 -1.61
CA GLU A 364 -7.36 -10.30 -1.92
C GLU A 364 -7.23 -9.79 -3.35
N ALA A 365 -8.30 -9.22 -3.90
CA ALA A 365 -8.30 -8.73 -5.29
C ALA A 365 -7.29 -7.59 -5.54
N PHE A 366 -6.85 -6.91 -4.48
CA PHE A 366 -5.91 -5.79 -4.54
C PHE A 366 -4.53 -6.13 -3.97
N VAL A 367 -4.22 -7.41 -3.76
CA VAL A 367 -2.97 -7.86 -3.12
C VAL A 367 -1.71 -7.38 -3.86
N SER A 368 -1.78 -7.14 -5.16
CA SER A 368 -0.65 -6.64 -5.96
C SER A 368 -0.13 -5.29 -5.47
N ARG A 369 -0.96 -4.44 -4.85
CA ARG A 369 -0.51 -3.19 -4.26
C ARG A 369 0.48 -3.43 -3.12
N TYR A 370 0.23 -4.43 -2.28
CA TYR A 370 1.17 -4.80 -1.21
C TYR A 370 2.47 -5.38 -1.74
N MET A 371 2.46 -5.90 -2.98
CA MET A 371 3.65 -6.44 -3.63
C MET A 371 4.52 -5.37 -4.29
N LEU A 372 4.01 -4.15 -4.52
CA LEU A 372 4.75 -3.04 -5.11
C LEU A 372 6.14 -2.85 -4.48
N THR A 373 6.21 -2.83 -3.15
CA THR A 373 7.46 -2.67 -2.39
C THR A 373 8.49 -3.74 -2.70
N TYR A 374 8.05 -4.97 -2.96
CA TYR A 374 8.92 -6.11 -3.26
C TYR A 374 9.29 -6.16 -4.74
N LEU A 375 8.36 -5.80 -5.62
CA LEU A 375 8.65 -5.64 -7.05
C LEU A 375 9.69 -4.54 -7.28
N ALA A 376 9.69 -3.48 -6.47
CA ALA A 376 10.73 -2.46 -6.48
C ALA A 376 12.13 -3.03 -6.19
N LEU A 377 12.25 -3.96 -5.24
CA LEU A 377 13.50 -4.68 -4.98
C LEU A 377 13.90 -5.58 -6.15
N LEU A 378 12.93 -6.21 -6.81
CA LEU A 378 13.19 -7.03 -8.02
C LEU A 378 13.66 -6.16 -9.19
N CYS A 379 13.19 -4.92 -9.32
CA CYS A 379 13.70 -3.95 -10.30
C CYS A 379 15.19 -3.67 -10.13
N VAL A 380 15.71 -3.76 -8.91
CA VAL A 380 17.16 -3.67 -8.64
C VAL A 380 17.85 -5.01 -8.88
N MET A 381 17.23 -6.11 -8.44
CA MET A 381 17.81 -7.46 -8.55
C MET A 381 18.09 -7.86 -10.01
N ILE A 382 17.16 -7.58 -10.92
CA ILE A 382 17.27 -7.94 -12.33
C ILE A 382 18.55 -7.38 -12.97
N PRO A 383 18.80 -6.06 -12.97
CA PRO A 383 20.03 -5.50 -13.54
C PRO A 383 21.30 -5.97 -12.83
N VAL A 384 21.25 -6.18 -11.52
CA VAL A 384 22.40 -6.69 -10.75
C VAL A 384 22.77 -8.12 -11.19
N LEU A 385 21.79 -9.02 -11.30
CA LEU A 385 22.02 -10.39 -11.81
C LEU A 385 22.49 -10.38 -13.27
N LEU A 386 21.87 -9.56 -14.12
CA LEU A 386 22.31 -9.41 -15.53
C LEU A 386 23.76 -8.95 -15.60
N ASN A 387 24.15 -7.95 -14.82
CA ASN A 387 25.51 -7.44 -14.77
C ASN A 387 26.49 -8.57 -14.40
N ILE A 388 26.21 -9.33 -13.33
CA ILE A 388 27.03 -10.45 -12.89
C ILE A 388 27.11 -11.54 -13.98
N LEU A 389 25.99 -11.95 -14.56
CA LEU A 389 25.95 -13.01 -15.57
C LEU A 389 26.67 -12.61 -16.85
N MET A 390 26.54 -11.36 -17.28
CA MET A 390 27.18 -10.87 -18.50
C MET A 390 28.68 -10.62 -18.33
N GLN A 391 29.10 -10.09 -17.19
CA GLN A 391 30.51 -9.74 -16.95
C GLN A 391 31.33 -10.95 -16.52
N GLU A 392 30.80 -11.72 -15.55
CA GLU A 392 31.54 -12.78 -14.90
C GLU A 392 31.43 -14.12 -15.63
N TYR A 393 30.33 -14.40 -16.29
CA TYR A 393 30.07 -15.68 -16.97
C TYR A 393 29.97 -15.55 -18.51
N ASN A 394 30.22 -14.34 -19.04
CA ASN A 394 30.24 -14.06 -20.48
C ASN A 394 28.93 -14.39 -21.23
N LEU A 395 27.78 -14.27 -20.52
CA LEU A 395 26.43 -14.52 -21.09
C LEU A 395 25.87 -13.28 -21.79
N LYS A 396 26.71 -12.51 -22.47
CA LYS A 396 26.34 -11.26 -23.15
C LYS A 396 25.18 -11.40 -24.14
N PRO A 397 25.11 -12.42 -25.02
CA PRO A 397 23.99 -12.53 -25.96
C PRO A 397 22.65 -12.71 -25.27
N ILE A 398 22.57 -13.54 -24.22
CA ILE A 398 21.36 -13.76 -23.44
C ILE A 398 21.00 -12.48 -22.69
N GLY A 399 21.99 -11.83 -22.08
CA GLY A 399 21.77 -10.57 -21.37
C GLY A 399 21.21 -9.47 -22.28
N TYR A 400 21.75 -9.28 -23.48
CA TYR A 400 21.24 -8.31 -24.43
C TYR A 400 19.82 -8.64 -24.92
N ALA A 401 19.50 -9.92 -25.11
CA ALA A 401 18.15 -10.35 -25.45
C ALA A 401 17.13 -10.00 -24.34
N VAL A 402 17.47 -10.31 -23.07
CA VAL A 402 16.63 -9.95 -21.92
C VAL A 402 16.46 -8.44 -21.81
N ILE A 403 17.53 -7.65 -21.96
CA ILE A 403 17.47 -6.18 -21.93
C ILE A 403 16.57 -5.67 -23.07
N GLY A 404 16.69 -6.23 -24.28
CA GLY A 404 15.84 -5.85 -25.41
C GLY A 404 14.36 -6.08 -25.13
N VAL A 405 13.99 -7.22 -24.54
CA VAL A 405 12.62 -7.52 -24.14
C VAL A 405 12.14 -6.53 -23.06
N ILE A 406 12.95 -6.30 -22.03
CA ILE A 406 12.62 -5.35 -20.95
C ILE A 406 12.37 -3.93 -21.51
N MET A 407 13.26 -3.45 -22.36
CA MET A 407 13.13 -2.11 -22.94
C MET A 407 11.91 -2.00 -23.87
N PHE A 408 11.66 -3.01 -24.67
CA PHE A 408 10.53 -3.02 -25.60
C PHE A 408 9.18 -3.06 -24.85
N VAL A 409 9.01 -4.04 -23.94
CA VAL A 409 7.76 -4.20 -23.20
C VAL A 409 7.53 -3.02 -22.26
N GLY A 410 8.56 -2.62 -21.49
CA GLY A 410 8.45 -1.49 -20.57
C GLY A 410 8.06 -0.17 -21.29
N THR A 411 8.67 0.11 -22.45
CA THR A 411 8.30 1.30 -23.23
C THR A 411 6.87 1.18 -23.78
N SER A 412 6.51 0.02 -24.34
CA SER A 412 5.18 -0.20 -24.89
C SER A 412 4.07 0.00 -23.83
N GLU A 413 4.26 -0.60 -22.66
CA GLU A 413 3.28 -0.48 -21.56
C GLU A 413 3.21 0.96 -21.00
N SER A 414 4.35 1.64 -20.90
CA SER A 414 4.37 3.04 -20.47
C SER A 414 3.59 3.96 -21.41
N VAL A 415 3.70 3.75 -22.73
CA VAL A 415 2.94 4.54 -23.72
C VAL A 415 1.43 4.31 -23.50
N LYS A 416 0.99 3.06 -23.39
CA LYS A 416 -0.43 2.74 -23.15
C LYS A 416 -0.95 3.35 -21.85
N MET A 417 -0.15 3.31 -20.79
CA MET A 417 -0.50 3.91 -19.50
C MET A 417 -0.65 5.43 -19.61
N LEU A 418 0.29 6.08 -20.29
CA LEU A 418 0.23 7.52 -20.49
C LEU A 418 -0.98 7.93 -21.33
N GLU A 419 -1.30 7.18 -22.40
CA GLU A 419 -2.51 7.39 -23.20
C GLU A 419 -3.77 7.27 -22.34
N TYR A 420 -3.90 6.19 -21.59
CA TYR A 420 -5.05 5.97 -20.70
C TYR A 420 -5.21 7.08 -19.67
N HIS A 421 -4.13 7.44 -18.98
CA HIS A 421 -4.20 8.50 -17.97
C HIS A 421 -4.38 9.89 -18.59
N ALA A 422 -3.89 10.12 -19.80
CA ALA A 422 -4.14 11.36 -20.53
C ALA A 422 -5.62 11.50 -20.90
N ASP A 423 -6.26 10.44 -21.37
CA ASP A 423 -7.70 10.42 -21.67
C ASP A 423 -8.54 10.61 -20.40
N ALA A 424 -8.21 9.88 -19.35
CA ALA A 424 -8.84 10.04 -18.03
C ALA A 424 -8.67 11.48 -17.52
N TYR A 425 -7.48 12.06 -17.63
CA TYR A 425 -7.19 13.43 -17.26
C TYR A 425 -8.03 14.44 -18.07
N GLN A 426 -8.08 14.31 -19.39
CA GLN A 426 -8.85 15.24 -20.23
C GLN A 426 -10.33 15.19 -19.89
N ASN A 427 -10.89 14.00 -19.74
CA ASN A 427 -12.29 13.81 -19.40
C ASN A 427 -12.66 14.44 -18.07
N SER A 428 -11.78 14.44 -17.15
CA SER A 428 -11.99 14.85 -15.78
C SER A 428 -11.69 16.32 -15.49
N VAL A 429 -10.74 16.92 -16.18
CA VAL A 429 -10.51 18.37 -16.08
C VAL A 429 -11.71 19.18 -16.56
N GLN A 430 -12.58 18.57 -17.38
CA GLN A 430 -13.83 19.16 -17.86
C GLN A 430 -14.99 19.00 -16.87
N LYS A 431 -14.87 18.13 -15.89
CA LYS A 431 -15.90 17.85 -14.87
C LYS A 431 -15.73 18.75 -13.66
N ASP A 432 -16.83 18.95 -12.94
CA ASP A 432 -16.80 19.53 -11.61
C ASP A 432 -16.02 18.64 -10.65
N ARG A 433 -15.53 19.22 -9.56
CA ARG A 433 -14.69 18.50 -8.59
C ARG A 433 -15.40 17.28 -8.01
N ILE A 434 -16.68 17.39 -7.72
CA ILE A 434 -17.50 16.30 -7.16
C ILE A 434 -17.69 15.19 -8.18
N GLU A 435 -18.04 15.51 -9.41
CA GLU A 435 -18.12 14.52 -10.50
C GLU A 435 -16.80 13.79 -10.69
N ALA A 436 -15.68 14.49 -10.52
CA ALA A 436 -14.36 13.94 -10.62
C ALA A 436 -14.08 12.87 -9.54
N TYR A 437 -14.53 13.05 -8.30
CA TYR A 437 -14.40 12.03 -7.25
C TYR A 437 -15.13 10.72 -7.60
N PHE A 438 -16.26 10.81 -8.29
CA PHE A 438 -17.08 9.67 -8.65
C PHE A 438 -16.80 9.09 -10.05
N TYR A 439 -15.91 9.70 -10.83
CA TYR A 439 -15.68 9.33 -12.23
C TYR A 439 -15.44 7.82 -12.44
N PHE A 440 -14.76 7.16 -11.51
CA PHE A 440 -14.49 5.72 -11.56
C PHE A 440 -15.45 4.87 -10.71
N CYS A 441 -16.33 5.50 -9.93
CA CYS A 441 -17.22 4.84 -8.96
C CYS A 441 -18.69 4.91 -9.34
N GLY A 442 -19.01 5.57 -10.44
CA GLY A 442 -20.38 5.82 -10.90
C GLY A 442 -20.84 7.27 -10.71
N GLU A 443 -21.20 7.92 -11.81
CA GLU A 443 -21.49 9.38 -11.84
C GLU A 443 -22.79 9.75 -11.09
N GLY A 444 -23.76 8.82 -10.93
CA GLY A 444 -25.01 9.08 -10.22
C GLY A 444 -24.82 9.55 -8.77
N ASN A 445 -23.79 9.06 -8.11
CA ASN A 445 -23.50 9.42 -6.72
C ASN A 445 -23.11 10.90 -6.54
N ALA A 446 -22.49 11.53 -7.54
CA ALA A 446 -22.11 12.96 -7.47
C ALA A 446 -23.31 13.88 -7.35
N TYR A 447 -24.38 13.56 -8.07
CA TYR A 447 -25.63 14.32 -8.01
C TYR A 447 -26.28 14.24 -6.63
N ASP A 448 -26.40 13.04 -6.08
CA ASP A 448 -27.00 12.81 -4.76
C ASP A 448 -26.30 13.60 -3.64
N TYR A 449 -24.97 13.55 -3.61
CA TYR A 449 -24.18 14.30 -2.63
C TYR A 449 -24.34 15.81 -2.78
N SER A 450 -24.38 16.30 -4.03
CA SER A 450 -24.55 17.72 -4.30
C SER A 450 -25.93 18.23 -3.88
N GLN A 451 -26.99 17.44 -4.09
CA GLN A 451 -28.35 17.78 -3.67
C GLN A 451 -28.46 17.79 -2.15
N ILE A 452 -27.95 16.77 -1.47
CA ILE A 452 -27.99 16.68 0.00
C ILE A 452 -27.19 17.83 0.63
N ALA A 453 -25.99 18.11 0.13
CA ALA A 453 -25.19 19.22 0.66
C ALA A 453 -25.89 20.58 0.47
N LYS A 454 -26.54 20.77 -0.68
CA LYS A 454 -27.31 21.97 -0.95
C LYS A 454 -28.49 22.12 0.02
N GLU A 455 -29.22 21.03 0.27
CA GLU A 455 -30.32 21.00 1.23
C GLU A 455 -29.82 21.32 2.65
N ILE A 456 -28.73 20.71 3.12
CA ILE A 456 -28.11 21.03 4.42
C ILE A 456 -27.82 22.53 4.53
N GLN A 457 -27.29 23.13 3.45
CA GLN A 457 -26.97 24.58 3.40
C GLN A 457 -28.23 25.47 3.39
N GLU A 458 -29.22 25.14 2.59
CA GLU A 458 -30.47 25.92 2.44
C GLU A 458 -31.30 25.88 3.71
N GLN A 459 -31.34 24.77 4.42
CA GLN A 459 -32.03 24.60 5.69
C GLN A 459 -31.24 25.17 6.89
N GLY A 460 -29.98 25.53 6.70
CA GLY A 460 -29.14 26.06 7.76
C GLY A 460 -28.75 25.02 8.81
N TYR A 461 -28.67 23.76 8.46
CA TYR A 461 -28.21 22.69 9.35
C TYR A 461 -26.70 22.77 9.55
N HIS A 462 -26.25 22.94 10.78
CA HIS A 462 -24.82 23.07 11.12
C HIS A 462 -24.23 21.83 11.76
N ASN A 463 -25.04 21.03 12.46
CA ASN A 463 -24.64 19.79 13.10
C ASN A 463 -25.12 18.60 12.27
N VAL A 464 -24.22 17.90 11.60
CA VAL A 464 -24.55 16.80 10.70
C VAL A 464 -24.09 15.48 11.33
N GLY A 465 -25.04 14.58 11.62
CA GLY A 465 -24.76 13.23 12.06
C GLY A 465 -24.43 12.33 10.86
N LEU A 466 -23.42 11.48 10.96
CA LEU A 466 -23.10 10.47 9.96
C LEU A 466 -23.55 9.09 10.43
N LEU A 467 -24.45 8.47 9.69
CA LEU A 467 -24.87 7.09 9.86
C LEU A 467 -24.53 6.31 8.59
N THR A 468 -23.32 5.77 8.53
CA THR A 468 -22.69 5.30 7.30
C THR A 468 -22.20 3.86 7.43
N GLY A 469 -22.22 3.11 6.31
CA GLY A 469 -21.61 1.80 6.20
C GLY A 469 -20.07 1.87 6.14
N MET A 470 -19.41 0.71 6.22
CA MET A 470 -17.95 0.61 6.33
C MET A 470 -17.20 1.02 5.06
N ASP A 471 -17.86 1.06 3.90
CA ASP A 471 -17.26 1.39 2.60
C ASP A 471 -17.79 2.71 2.02
N THR A 472 -18.52 3.49 2.83
CA THR A 472 -19.11 4.76 2.40
C THR A 472 -18.06 5.79 2.02
N PHE A 473 -18.26 6.46 0.89
CA PHE A 473 -17.45 7.60 0.45
C PHE A 473 -17.91 8.86 1.18
N GLU A 474 -17.35 9.17 2.32
CA GLU A 474 -17.76 10.35 3.11
C GLU A 474 -17.08 11.63 2.65
N TYR A 475 -15.87 11.54 2.08
CA TYR A 475 -15.06 12.71 1.73
C TYR A 475 -15.78 13.73 0.83
N PRO A 476 -16.60 13.33 -0.18
CA PRO A 476 -17.33 14.29 -1.00
C PRO A 476 -18.28 15.20 -0.19
N LEU A 477 -18.92 14.66 0.86
CA LEU A 477 -19.77 15.48 1.75
C LEU A 477 -18.92 16.51 2.50
N TRP A 478 -17.79 16.09 3.09
CA TRP A 478 -16.86 16.99 3.76
C TRP A 478 -16.32 18.08 2.84
N TYR A 479 -16.06 17.76 1.58
CA TYR A 479 -15.60 18.73 0.59
C TYR A 479 -16.69 19.78 0.29
N LEU A 480 -17.95 19.35 0.15
CA LEU A 480 -19.08 20.23 -0.14
C LEU A 480 -19.46 21.13 1.04
N LEU A 481 -19.27 20.65 2.26
CA LEU A 481 -19.52 21.36 3.51
C LEU A 481 -18.23 21.92 4.14
N ASN A 482 -17.19 22.16 3.34
CA ASN A 482 -15.87 22.61 3.80
C ASN A 482 -15.90 24.09 4.26
N ASP A 483 -16.61 24.35 5.34
CA ASP A 483 -16.65 25.63 6.03
C ASP A 483 -16.53 25.38 7.53
N ASP A 484 -15.88 26.31 8.27
CA ASP A 484 -15.73 26.23 9.72
C ASP A 484 -17.09 26.33 10.47
N GLY A 485 -18.19 26.53 9.75
CA GLY A 485 -19.55 26.57 10.29
C GLY A 485 -20.20 25.20 10.54
N TYR A 486 -19.65 24.12 9.97
CA TYR A 486 -20.24 22.79 10.10
C TYR A 486 -19.50 21.96 11.12
N ARG A 487 -20.26 21.15 11.88
CA ARG A 487 -19.76 20.07 12.72
C ARG A 487 -20.33 18.74 12.24
N ILE A 488 -19.45 17.84 11.79
CA ILE A 488 -19.81 16.54 11.21
C ILE A 488 -19.27 15.44 12.13
N GLU A 489 -20.14 14.61 12.67
CA GLU A 489 -19.77 13.56 13.63
C GLU A 489 -20.45 12.24 13.29
N HIS A 490 -19.71 11.14 13.44
CA HIS A 490 -20.34 9.82 13.41
C HIS A 490 -21.21 9.59 14.63
N ILE A 491 -22.38 9.02 14.41
CA ILE A 491 -23.34 8.68 15.44
C ILE A 491 -23.65 7.18 15.43
N ASN A 492 -24.19 6.68 16.54
CA ASN A 492 -24.52 5.26 16.72
C ASN A 492 -23.35 4.32 16.38
N VAL A 493 -22.17 4.65 16.86
CA VAL A 493 -20.95 3.90 16.59
C VAL A 493 -20.97 2.56 17.32
N ASN A 494 -20.74 1.48 16.58
CA ASN A 494 -20.85 0.11 17.09
C ASN A 494 -19.52 -0.66 17.20
N ASN A 495 -18.39 0.01 17.03
CA ASN A 495 -17.06 -0.58 17.14
C ASN A 495 -16.30 -0.03 18.37
N MET A 496 -15.02 -0.36 18.51
CA MET A 496 -14.21 0.04 19.66
C MET A 496 -14.01 1.55 19.79
N THR A 497 -14.24 2.33 18.71
CA THR A 497 -14.13 3.80 18.75
C THR A 497 -15.34 4.50 19.38
N LYS A 498 -16.40 3.72 19.73
CA LYS A 498 -17.59 4.22 20.44
C LYS A 498 -17.25 5.01 21.70
N ILE A 499 -16.14 4.71 22.36
CA ILE A 499 -15.69 5.43 23.56
C ILE A 499 -15.42 6.92 23.31
N TYR A 500 -15.28 7.33 22.07
CA TYR A 500 -15.07 8.72 21.65
C TYR A 500 -16.34 9.39 21.13
N GLU A 501 -17.48 8.67 21.04
CA GLU A 501 -18.75 9.24 20.59
C GLU A 501 -19.24 10.32 21.58
N ASP A 502 -19.45 11.52 21.09
CA ASP A 502 -19.90 12.66 21.92
C ASP A 502 -21.37 12.48 22.30
N GLN A 503 -21.60 12.10 23.54
CA GLN A 503 -22.94 11.85 24.11
C GLN A 503 -23.78 13.14 24.22
N THR A 504 -23.20 14.31 24.00
CA THR A 504 -23.89 15.60 24.03
C THR A 504 -24.22 16.15 22.62
N PHE A 505 -23.71 15.48 21.60
CA PHE A 505 -23.95 15.88 20.21
C PHE A 505 -25.39 15.54 19.79
N VAL A 506 -26.12 16.56 19.38
CA VAL A 506 -27.47 16.42 18.82
C VAL A 506 -27.47 16.98 17.41
N PRO A 507 -27.50 16.14 16.38
CA PRO A 507 -27.47 16.58 15.00
C PRO A 507 -28.74 17.36 14.61
N ASP A 508 -28.59 18.33 13.71
CA ASP A 508 -29.73 19.01 13.07
C ASP A 508 -30.36 18.10 12.01
N CYS A 509 -29.51 17.39 11.26
CA CYS A 509 -29.89 16.33 10.33
C CYS A 509 -28.89 15.18 10.38
N ILE A 510 -29.28 14.01 9.85
CA ILE A 510 -28.45 12.82 9.80
C ILE A 510 -28.30 12.40 8.33
N PHE A 511 -27.07 12.39 7.85
CA PHE A 511 -26.69 11.84 6.55
C PHE A 511 -26.60 10.31 6.65
N VAL A 512 -27.41 9.61 5.86
CA VAL A 512 -27.45 8.14 5.83
C VAL A 512 -26.98 7.63 4.49
N ARG A 513 -26.03 6.68 4.50
CA ARG A 513 -25.59 5.98 3.30
C ARG A 513 -25.07 4.57 3.63
N GLU A 514 -25.41 3.61 2.74
CA GLU A 514 -24.96 2.21 2.88
C GLU A 514 -25.32 1.61 4.24
N TRP A 515 -26.43 2.05 4.81
CA TRP A 515 -26.97 1.53 6.07
C TRP A 515 -28.18 0.63 5.76
N GLU A 516 -28.09 -0.61 6.15
CA GLU A 516 -29.18 -1.58 5.95
C GLU A 516 -29.67 -2.17 7.28
N PRO A 517 -30.98 -2.37 7.43
CA PRO A 517 -32.04 -1.98 6.50
C PRO A 517 -32.21 -0.45 6.42
N ARG A 518 -32.81 0.04 5.31
CA ARG A 518 -33.14 1.47 5.16
C ARG A 518 -33.99 1.93 6.34
N LEU A 519 -33.63 3.06 6.93
CA LEU A 519 -34.32 3.65 8.06
C LEU A 519 -35.35 4.65 7.57
N GLY A 520 -36.63 4.45 7.93
CA GLY A 520 -37.69 5.46 7.77
C GLY A 520 -37.67 6.46 8.92
N GLU A 521 -37.25 6.03 10.08
CA GLU A 521 -37.17 6.81 11.32
C GLU A 521 -35.99 6.36 12.20
N PHE A 522 -35.49 7.25 13.04
CA PHE A 522 -34.36 6.98 13.91
C PHE A 522 -34.41 7.84 15.17
N ASP A 523 -34.28 7.23 16.34
CA ASP A 523 -34.20 7.92 17.63
C ASP A 523 -32.76 8.05 18.09
N TYR A 524 -32.31 9.28 18.35
CA TYR A 524 -30.97 9.55 18.83
C TYR A 524 -30.97 10.69 19.87
N HIS A 525 -30.40 10.45 21.05
CA HIS A 525 -30.31 11.37 22.18
C HIS A 525 -31.65 12.06 22.54
N GLY A 526 -32.75 11.30 22.46
CA GLY A 526 -34.07 11.79 22.80
C GLY A 526 -34.74 12.67 21.74
N GLN A 527 -34.13 12.77 20.56
CA GLN A 527 -34.74 13.40 19.38
C GLN A 527 -35.19 12.29 18.43
N HIS A 528 -36.33 12.55 17.78
CA HIS A 528 -36.88 11.65 16.75
C HIS A 528 -36.64 12.23 15.36
N TYR A 529 -35.99 11.44 14.49
CA TYR A 529 -35.65 11.80 13.13
C TYR A 529 -36.44 10.95 12.16
N VAL A 530 -36.89 11.55 11.07
CA VAL A 530 -37.69 10.88 10.03
C VAL A 530 -37.05 11.11 8.66
N ALA A 531 -37.17 10.17 7.77
CA ALA A 531 -36.70 10.31 6.40
C ALA A 531 -37.47 11.45 5.70
N GLU A 532 -36.74 12.35 5.07
CA GLU A 532 -37.33 13.43 4.32
C GLU A 532 -38.19 12.92 3.17
N ASP A 533 -37.65 12.01 2.38
CA ASP A 533 -38.37 11.27 1.33
C ASP A 533 -38.37 9.76 1.63
N PRO A 534 -39.42 9.24 2.30
CA PRO A 534 -39.52 7.82 2.64
C PRO A 534 -39.64 6.88 1.43
N GLU A 535 -40.10 7.40 0.29
CA GLU A 535 -40.38 6.61 -0.93
C GLU A 535 -39.18 6.60 -1.90
N SER A 536 -38.17 7.44 -1.68
CA SER A 536 -36.97 7.47 -2.52
C SER A 536 -36.21 6.13 -2.47
N GLU A 537 -35.89 5.58 -3.63
CA GLU A 537 -35.04 4.37 -3.76
C GLU A 537 -33.52 4.71 -3.70
N ILE A 538 -33.18 5.99 -3.51
CA ILE A 538 -31.78 6.47 -3.49
C ILE A 538 -31.09 5.94 -2.23
N GLY A 539 -29.91 5.35 -2.40
CA GLY A 539 -29.10 4.78 -1.30
C GLY A 539 -28.48 5.81 -0.38
N THR A 540 -28.66 7.12 -0.67
CA THR A 540 -28.15 8.26 0.11
C THR A 540 -29.30 9.21 0.40
N TYR A 541 -29.55 9.53 1.67
CA TYR A 541 -30.68 10.38 2.09
C TYR A 541 -30.43 11.06 3.42
N LEU A 542 -31.27 12.03 3.76
CA LEU A 542 -31.28 12.70 5.07
C LEU A 542 -32.42 12.17 5.97
N LEU A 543 -32.11 12.10 7.25
CA LEU A 543 -33.12 12.05 8.31
C LEU A 543 -33.12 13.43 8.96
N ILE A 544 -34.28 14.04 9.08
CA ILE A 544 -34.52 15.35 9.68
C ILE A 544 -35.35 15.24 10.96
N LYS A 545 -35.27 16.19 11.86
CA LYS A 545 -36.08 16.19 13.09
C LYS A 545 -37.57 16.22 12.74
N SER A 546 -38.37 15.41 13.41
CA SER A 546 -39.79 15.21 13.11
C SER A 546 -40.64 16.49 13.32
N ASP A 547 -40.22 17.39 14.20
CA ASP A 547 -40.84 18.67 14.42
C ASP A 547 -40.63 19.68 13.28
N MET A 548 -39.52 19.54 12.52
CA MET A 548 -39.20 20.36 11.36
C MET A 548 -39.94 19.92 10.07
N LYS A 549 -40.44 18.70 10.00
CA LYS A 549 -41.19 18.20 8.82
C LYS A 549 -42.57 18.82 8.65
N ASN A 550 -43.09 19.47 9.68
CA ASN A 550 -44.44 20.08 9.70
C ASN A 550 -44.45 21.60 9.44
N GLU A 551 -43.30 22.21 9.22
CA GLU A 551 -43.16 23.60 8.79
C GLU A 551 -42.82 23.68 7.29
#